data_c62d4ef8ef0389cc8a9a369b54615dee
#
_entry.id   c62d4ef8ef0389cc8a9a369b54615dee
#
_cell.length_a   1.000
_cell.length_b   1.000
_cell.length_c   1.000
_cell.angle_alpha   90.00
_cell.angle_beta   90.00
_cell.angle_gamma   90.00
#
_symmetry.space_group_name_H-M   'P 1'
#
loop_
_entity.id
_entity.type
_entity.pdbx_description
1 polymer ?
#
loop_
_entity_poly.entity_id
_entity_poly.type
_entity_poly.pdbx_seq_one_letter_code
_entity_poly.pdbx_strand_id
1 'polypeptide(L)'
;APIYETPSWGFSGEAFLNTCLLCRTFLSPEQVLMQLLQIEHELGRERMPHSKGYQSRTIDLDILFYDDEVIHTDRLTIPHPLLQHRKFVLKPLANIDDLKVHPVLKKTVAQLLRTTDDTSPVQRLSDQLSFPAQKSPFLNYKYIAIEGNIGSGKTTLATKIAEDFNAKLILEQFSDNPFLPKFYENPKQYGFTLEMSFLTERYQQMREQLAQTDLFKEFVV
;
A
#
# COMPACT_ATOMS: atom_id res chain seq x y z
N ALA A 1 4.45 4.95 10.51
CA ALA A 1 5.20 5.37 11.73
C ALA A 1 4.23 5.74 12.86
N PRO A 2 4.71 5.84 14.11
CA PRO A 2 3.95 6.47 15.20
C PRO A 2 3.59 7.93 14.89
N ILE A 3 2.60 8.47 15.60
CA ILE A 3 2.26 9.90 15.55
C ILE A 3 3.16 10.65 16.51
N TYR A 4 3.64 11.79 16.07
CA TYR A 4 4.45 12.71 16.87
C TYR A 4 3.78 14.08 16.92
N GLU A 5 3.78 14.67 18.10
CA GLU A 5 3.30 16.03 18.34
C GLU A 5 4.48 17.00 18.39
N THR A 6 4.31 18.14 17.74
CA THR A 6 5.25 19.26 17.78
C THR A 6 4.50 20.58 18.03
N PRO A 7 5.10 21.52 18.78
CA PRO A 7 4.51 22.84 18.92
C PRO A 7 4.43 23.58 17.57
N SER A 8 3.53 24.53 17.48
CA SER A 8 3.45 25.44 16.33
C SER A 8 4.76 26.21 16.15
N TRP A 9 5.26 26.25 14.91
CA TRP A 9 6.54 26.88 14.59
C TRP A 9 6.32 28.28 14.00
N GLY A 10 6.82 29.32 14.71
CA GLY A 10 6.79 30.68 14.20
C GLY A 10 5.47 31.44 14.36
N PHE A 11 4.44 30.84 14.96
CA PHE A 11 3.19 31.49 15.30
C PHE A 11 2.52 30.86 16.52
N SER A 12 1.62 31.57 17.20
CA SER A 12 0.82 31.04 18.30
C SER A 12 -0.36 30.26 17.72
N GLY A 13 -0.33 28.94 17.79
CA GLY A 13 -1.35 28.05 17.23
C GLY A 13 -1.37 26.70 17.94
N GLU A 14 -2.27 25.82 17.49
CA GLU A 14 -2.36 24.45 17.97
C GLU A 14 -1.11 23.64 17.59
N ALA A 15 -0.85 22.57 18.34
CA ALA A 15 0.24 21.65 18.06
C ALA A 15 0.00 20.91 16.73
N PHE A 16 1.06 20.54 16.04
CA PHE A 16 1.01 19.76 14.82
C PHE A 16 1.21 18.27 15.12
N LEU A 17 0.42 17.45 14.45
CA LEU A 17 0.59 16.01 14.44
C LEU A 17 1.36 15.60 13.17
N ASN A 18 2.47 14.88 13.36
CA ASN A 18 3.35 14.48 12.29
C ASN A 18 3.55 12.97 12.29
N THR A 19 3.57 12.37 11.11
CA THR A 19 3.89 10.96 10.90
C THR A 19 4.49 10.75 9.51
N CYS A 20 5.06 9.57 9.26
CA CYS A 20 5.50 9.14 7.93
C CYS A 20 4.82 7.84 7.54
N LEU A 21 4.58 7.67 6.25
CA LEU A 21 4.06 6.46 5.64
C LEU A 21 5.04 5.95 4.60
N LEU A 22 5.13 4.62 4.47
CA LEU A 22 5.77 3.95 3.36
C LEU A 22 4.68 3.38 2.46
N CYS A 23 4.70 3.77 1.19
CA CYS A 23 3.72 3.33 0.20
C CYS A 23 4.42 2.61 -0.95
N ARG A 24 3.75 1.64 -1.57
CA ARG A 24 4.14 1.05 -2.85
C ARG A 24 3.16 1.51 -3.91
N THR A 25 3.67 1.94 -5.05
CA THR A 25 2.86 2.43 -6.16
C THR A 25 3.54 2.15 -7.49
N PHE A 26 2.74 2.11 -8.57
CA PHE A 26 3.21 2.10 -9.96
C PHE A 26 3.07 3.47 -10.63
N LEU A 27 2.60 4.48 -9.90
CA LEU A 27 2.47 5.85 -10.39
C LEU A 27 3.84 6.52 -10.45
N SER A 28 4.08 7.37 -11.43
CA SER A 28 5.30 8.21 -11.43
C SER A 28 5.29 9.22 -10.26
N PRO A 29 6.44 9.78 -9.89
CA PRO A 29 6.54 10.79 -8.83
C PRO A 29 5.57 11.97 -9.03
N GLU A 30 5.40 12.45 -10.27
CA GLU A 30 4.48 13.52 -10.62
C GLU A 30 3.02 13.09 -10.45
N GLN A 31 2.69 11.85 -10.81
CA GLN A 31 1.35 11.30 -10.62
C GLN A 31 1.03 11.15 -9.12
N VAL A 32 2.02 10.69 -8.31
CA VAL A 32 1.87 10.66 -6.85
C VAL A 32 1.62 12.05 -6.30
N LEU A 33 2.41 13.06 -6.72
CA LEU A 33 2.17 14.45 -6.30
C LEU A 33 0.76 14.91 -6.62
N MET A 34 0.26 14.64 -7.82
CA MET A 34 -1.11 15.00 -8.21
C MET A 34 -2.16 14.36 -7.31
N GLN A 35 -1.99 13.08 -6.98
CA GLN A 35 -2.91 12.38 -6.06
C GLN A 35 -2.87 12.96 -4.65
N LEU A 36 -1.68 13.27 -4.12
CA LEU A 36 -1.54 13.88 -2.80
C LEU A 36 -2.21 15.26 -2.75
N LEU A 37 -2.03 16.08 -3.78
CA LEU A 37 -2.68 17.39 -3.88
C LEU A 37 -4.21 17.28 -3.96
N GLN A 38 -4.73 16.26 -4.64
CA GLN A 38 -6.16 15.99 -4.68
C GLN A 38 -6.69 15.59 -3.30
N ILE A 39 -6.00 14.69 -2.59
CA ILE A 39 -6.35 14.28 -1.22
C ILE A 39 -6.36 15.48 -0.27
N GLU A 40 -5.35 16.34 -0.33
CA GLU A 40 -5.32 17.59 0.47
C GLU A 40 -6.54 18.46 0.20
N HIS A 41 -6.92 18.63 -1.06
CA HIS A 41 -8.10 19.41 -1.46
C HIS A 41 -9.40 18.78 -0.94
N GLU A 42 -9.57 17.46 -1.09
CA GLU A 42 -10.73 16.71 -0.59
C GLU A 42 -10.88 16.79 0.94
N LEU A 43 -9.75 16.91 1.66
CA LEU A 43 -9.72 17.11 3.12
C LEU A 43 -9.83 18.58 3.56
N GLY A 44 -10.20 19.47 2.63
CA GLY A 44 -10.52 20.88 2.92
C GLY A 44 -9.31 21.82 2.93
N ARG A 45 -8.17 21.42 2.35
CA ARG A 45 -7.05 22.35 2.17
C ARG A 45 -7.29 23.27 0.99
N GLU A 46 -7.62 24.54 1.26
CA GLU A 46 -7.68 25.59 0.23
C GLU A 46 -6.33 26.30 0.11
N ARG A 47 -5.79 26.35 -1.11
CA ARG A 47 -4.57 27.11 -1.43
C ARG A 47 -4.99 28.53 -1.86
N MET A 48 -4.90 29.49 -0.96
CA MET A 48 -5.12 30.90 -1.31
C MET A 48 -3.91 31.49 -2.05
N PRO A 49 -4.07 32.06 -3.26
CA PRO A 49 -2.95 32.47 -4.11
C PRO A 49 -2.07 33.60 -3.58
N HIS A 50 -2.42 34.26 -2.47
CA HIS A 50 -1.75 35.48 -1.96
C HIS A 50 -1.54 35.56 -0.45
N SER A 51 -1.66 34.48 0.32
CA SER A 51 -1.38 34.54 1.77
C SER A 51 0.12 34.51 2.02
N LYS A 52 0.68 35.64 2.45
CA LYS A 52 2.04 35.70 3.01
C LYS A 52 2.01 35.21 4.46
N GLY A 53 2.59 34.03 4.73
CA GLY A 53 2.78 33.50 6.08
C GLY A 53 2.31 32.06 6.26
N TYR A 54 2.79 31.40 7.32
CA TYR A 54 2.34 30.07 7.75
C TYR A 54 0.93 30.19 8.31
N GLN A 55 -0.03 29.48 7.72
CA GLN A 55 -1.38 29.33 8.24
C GLN A 55 -1.59 27.94 8.80
N SER A 56 -2.46 27.83 9.81
CA SER A 56 -2.94 26.53 10.28
C SER A 56 -3.52 25.75 9.09
N ARG A 57 -3.06 24.53 8.87
CA ARG A 57 -3.45 23.69 7.74
C ARG A 57 -4.08 22.42 8.28
N THR A 58 -5.16 21.97 7.66
CA THR A 58 -5.83 20.74 8.04
C THR A 58 -4.93 19.52 7.80
N ILE A 59 -4.18 19.52 6.69
CA ILE A 59 -3.26 18.45 6.31
C ILE A 59 -2.18 18.99 5.36
N ASP A 60 -1.00 18.38 5.42
CA ASP A 60 0.15 18.64 4.53
C ASP A 60 0.78 17.29 4.14
N LEU A 61 0.80 16.96 2.85
CA LEU A 61 1.28 15.69 2.33
C LEU A 61 2.51 15.90 1.45
N ASP A 62 3.68 15.66 1.99
CA ASP A 62 4.96 15.83 1.30
C ASP A 62 5.54 14.48 0.84
N ILE A 63 6.11 14.42 -0.36
CA ILE A 63 6.92 13.30 -0.83
C ILE A 63 8.35 13.50 -0.30
N LEU A 64 8.77 12.64 0.63
CA LEU A 64 10.10 12.72 1.23
C LEU A 64 11.17 12.07 0.35
N PHE A 65 10.90 10.85 -0.10
CA PHE A 65 11.70 10.05 -1.00
C PHE A 65 10.80 9.34 -2.02
N TYR A 66 11.36 9.04 -3.16
CA TYR A 66 10.80 8.12 -4.14
C TYR A 66 11.92 7.20 -4.61
N ASP A 67 11.97 6.00 -4.07
CA ASP A 67 13.10 5.08 -4.17
C ASP A 67 14.45 5.80 -3.91
N ASP A 68 15.40 5.76 -4.86
CA ASP A 68 16.68 6.48 -4.81
C ASP A 68 16.74 7.63 -5.82
N GLU A 69 15.59 8.02 -6.36
CA GLU A 69 15.53 9.06 -7.37
C GLU A 69 15.87 10.45 -6.83
N VAL A 70 16.49 11.24 -7.71
CA VAL A 70 16.78 12.65 -7.48
C VAL A 70 16.09 13.45 -8.57
N ILE A 71 15.05 14.18 -8.18
CA ILE A 71 14.20 14.97 -9.08
C ILE A 71 14.28 16.42 -8.68
N HIS A 72 14.41 17.29 -9.68
CA HIS A 72 14.42 18.74 -9.49
C HIS A 72 13.68 19.41 -10.63
N THR A 73 12.37 19.67 -10.40
CA THR A 73 11.51 20.38 -11.33
C THR A 73 10.85 21.57 -10.62
N ASP A 74 10.16 22.42 -11.37
CA ASP A 74 9.44 23.58 -10.82
C ASP A 74 8.34 23.17 -9.82
N ARG A 75 7.86 21.94 -9.91
CA ARG A 75 6.73 21.43 -9.10
C ARG A 75 7.13 20.41 -8.06
N LEU A 76 8.26 19.70 -8.25
CA LEU A 76 8.62 18.57 -7.41
C LEU A 76 10.13 18.50 -7.22
N THR A 77 10.56 18.45 -5.97
CA THR A 77 11.95 18.19 -5.60
C THR A 77 12.01 16.96 -4.70
N ILE A 78 12.75 15.93 -5.13
CA ILE A 78 13.00 14.69 -4.41
C ILE A 78 14.51 14.46 -4.32
N PRO A 79 15.06 14.15 -3.16
CA PRO A 79 14.44 14.16 -1.83
C PRO A 79 13.90 15.53 -1.42
N HIS A 80 12.92 15.54 -0.50
CA HIS A 80 12.34 16.79 -0.02
C HIS A 80 13.44 17.76 0.50
N PRO A 81 13.51 19.00 0.02
CA PRO A 81 14.68 19.88 0.18
C PRO A 81 15.01 20.27 1.62
N LEU A 82 14.04 20.21 2.53
CA LEU A 82 14.20 20.54 3.95
C LEU A 82 14.20 19.31 4.87
N LEU A 83 14.22 18.09 4.33
CA LEU A 83 14.11 16.86 5.10
C LEU A 83 15.17 16.78 6.21
N GLN A 84 16.44 17.09 5.89
CA GLN A 84 17.57 16.98 6.80
C GLN A 84 17.54 18.01 7.95
N HIS A 85 16.76 19.07 7.83
CA HIS A 85 16.65 20.15 8.82
C HIS A 85 15.39 20.05 9.70
N ARG A 86 14.58 18.99 9.51
CA ARG A 86 13.26 18.85 10.17
C ARG A 86 13.21 17.60 11.05
N LYS A 87 13.45 17.77 12.33
CA LYS A 87 13.42 16.65 13.29
C LYS A 87 12.05 15.97 13.37
N PHE A 88 10.96 16.73 13.19
CA PHE A 88 9.60 16.22 13.17
C PHE A 88 9.29 15.33 11.94
N VAL A 89 10.11 15.43 10.88
CA VAL A 89 10.09 14.53 9.73
C VAL A 89 11.04 13.35 9.95
N LEU A 90 12.27 13.63 10.41
CA LEU A 90 13.30 12.60 10.57
C LEU A 90 12.96 11.56 11.63
N LYS A 91 12.29 11.95 12.74
CA LYS A 91 11.91 11.02 13.80
C LYS A 91 10.92 9.94 13.35
N PRO A 92 9.75 10.28 12.77
CA PRO A 92 8.85 9.26 12.26
C PRO A 92 9.44 8.49 11.06
N LEU A 93 10.24 9.12 10.23
CA LEU A 93 10.92 8.46 9.11
C LEU A 93 11.92 7.39 9.59
N ALA A 94 12.70 7.68 10.64
CA ALA A 94 13.62 6.71 11.24
C ALA A 94 12.90 5.51 11.88
N ASN A 95 11.62 5.62 12.23
CA ASN A 95 10.82 4.46 12.67
C ASN A 95 10.37 3.55 11.51
N ILE A 96 10.44 4.02 10.28
CA ILE A 96 10.13 3.23 9.09
C ILE A 96 11.40 2.57 8.56
N ASP A 97 12.44 3.39 8.31
CA ASP A 97 13.71 2.95 7.76
C ASP A 97 14.84 3.93 8.18
N ASP A 98 15.51 3.62 9.25
CA ASP A 98 16.63 4.42 9.80
C ASP A 98 17.92 4.24 8.98
N LEU A 99 18.02 3.17 8.18
CA LEU A 99 19.15 2.85 7.31
C LEU A 99 19.00 3.45 5.90
N LYS A 100 17.81 3.95 5.53
CA LYS A 100 17.62 4.59 4.23
C LYS A 100 18.66 5.69 4.02
N VAL A 101 19.42 5.57 2.93
CA VAL A 101 20.47 6.52 2.57
C VAL A 101 19.85 7.65 1.75
N HIS A 102 20.10 8.89 2.15
CA HIS A 102 19.72 10.06 1.38
C HIS A 102 20.57 10.13 0.08
N PRO A 103 19.97 10.05 -1.12
CA PRO A 103 20.70 9.83 -2.37
C PRO A 103 21.68 10.96 -2.71
N VAL A 104 21.45 12.19 -2.23
CA VAL A 104 22.35 13.35 -2.43
C VAL A 104 23.35 13.49 -1.31
N LEU A 105 22.91 13.49 -0.04
CA LEU A 105 23.76 13.74 1.14
C LEU A 105 24.62 12.53 1.52
N LYS A 106 24.32 11.34 0.99
CA LYS A 106 25.04 10.08 1.28
C LYS A 106 25.10 9.74 2.78
N LYS A 107 24.11 10.20 3.56
CA LYS A 107 23.93 9.93 4.97
C LYS A 107 22.66 9.12 5.18
N THR A 108 22.67 8.22 6.17
CA THR A 108 21.45 7.51 6.55
C THR A 108 20.48 8.43 7.30
N VAL A 109 19.19 8.08 7.33
CA VAL A 109 18.17 8.81 8.10
C VAL A 109 18.58 8.90 9.57
N ALA A 110 19.13 7.81 10.16
CA ALA A 110 19.67 7.81 11.50
C ALA A 110 20.83 8.81 11.69
N GLN A 111 21.71 8.96 10.71
CA GLN A 111 22.79 9.94 10.74
C GLN A 111 22.24 11.36 10.62
N LEU A 112 21.30 11.61 9.73
CA LEU A 112 20.64 12.92 9.58
C LEU A 112 19.94 13.33 10.88
N LEU A 113 19.20 12.41 11.50
CA LEU A 113 18.51 12.66 12.77
C LEU A 113 19.49 13.02 13.92
N ARG A 114 20.69 12.42 13.92
CA ARG A 114 21.73 12.74 14.92
C ARG A 114 22.44 14.06 14.67
N THR A 115 22.52 14.50 13.43
CA THR A 115 23.27 15.70 13.03
C THR A 115 22.40 16.91 12.72
N THR A 116 21.07 16.77 12.81
CA THR A 116 20.16 17.90 12.60
C THR A 116 20.34 18.98 13.67
N ASP A 117 20.28 20.21 13.26
CA ASP A 117 20.31 21.42 14.11
C ASP A 117 18.94 21.75 14.72
N ASP A 118 17.89 21.04 14.31
CA ASP A 118 16.53 21.20 14.84
C ASP A 118 16.43 20.64 16.27
N THR A 119 16.38 21.54 17.25
CA THR A 119 16.23 21.22 18.68
C THR A 119 14.79 21.19 19.15
N SER A 120 13.82 21.36 18.25
CA SER A 120 12.39 21.39 18.59
C SER A 120 11.96 20.15 19.37
N PRO A 121 11.11 20.30 20.40
CA PRO A 121 10.55 19.15 21.09
C PRO A 121 9.63 18.36 20.13
N VAL A 122 9.88 17.08 20.03
CA VAL A 122 9.08 16.14 19.22
C VAL A 122 8.63 15.01 20.13
N GLN A 123 7.38 15.02 20.54
CA GLN A 123 6.82 14.06 21.50
C GLN A 123 6.07 12.97 20.76
N ARG A 124 6.39 11.71 21.05
CA ARG A 124 5.62 10.57 20.54
C ARG A 124 4.31 10.45 21.31
N LEU A 125 3.21 10.34 20.59
CA LEU A 125 1.90 10.05 21.17
C LEU A 125 1.69 8.55 21.32
N SER A 126 0.81 8.18 22.28
CA SER A 126 0.35 6.80 22.45
C SER A 126 -0.56 6.35 21.31
N ASP A 127 -1.26 7.30 20.70
CA ASP A 127 -2.20 7.05 19.62
C ASP A 127 -1.48 6.59 18.36
N GLN A 128 -2.06 5.60 17.70
CA GLN A 128 -1.58 5.10 16.42
C GLN A 128 -2.64 5.44 15.36
N LEU A 129 -2.16 5.75 14.15
CA LEU A 129 -3.06 5.76 13.01
C LEU A 129 -3.63 4.35 12.86
N SER A 130 -4.89 4.18 13.20
CA SER A 130 -5.64 3.03 12.76
C SER A 130 -6.00 3.29 11.31
N PHE A 131 -5.47 2.49 10.39
CA PHE A 131 -6.09 2.42 9.08
C PHE A 131 -7.54 1.98 9.34
N PRO A 132 -8.57 2.72 8.90
CA PRO A 132 -9.88 2.13 8.79
C PRO A 132 -9.63 0.87 7.98
N ALA A 133 -9.95 -0.29 8.55
CA ALA A 133 -9.88 -1.54 7.82
C ALA A 133 -10.55 -1.24 6.48
N GLN A 134 -9.78 -1.30 5.37
CA GLN A 134 -10.38 -1.10 4.06
C GLN A 134 -11.54 -2.08 4.05
N LYS A 135 -12.78 -1.53 4.10
CA LYS A 135 -13.94 -2.39 3.97
C LYS A 135 -13.76 -3.03 2.62
N SER A 136 -13.33 -4.29 2.64
CA SER A 136 -13.16 -5.05 1.41
C SER A 136 -14.43 -4.81 0.59
N PRO A 137 -14.34 -4.39 -0.67
CA PRO A 137 -15.52 -4.30 -1.52
C PRO A 137 -16.25 -5.64 -1.60
N PHE A 138 -15.62 -6.70 -1.13
CA PHE A 138 -16.09 -8.07 -1.12
C PHE A 138 -16.70 -8.52 0.23
N LEU A 139 -16.81 -7.66 1.25
CA LEU A 139 -17.35 -8.01 2.58
C LEU A 139 -18.74 -8.63 2.56
N ASN A 140 -19.51 -8.37 1.52
CA ASN A 140 -20.85 -8.94 1.35
C ASN A 140 -20.82 -10.34 0.70
N TYR A 141 -19.66 -10.82 0.25
CA TYR A 141 -19.51 -12.08 -0.45
C TYR A 141 -18.66 -13.03 0.40
N LYS A 142 -19.15 -14.24 0.60
CA LYS A 142 -18.39 -15.29 1.29
C LYS A 142 -17.44 -16.02 0.34
N TYR A 143 -17.73 -15.99 -0.93
CA TYR A 143 -17.00 -16.66 -1.98
C TYR A 143 -16.99 -15.83 -3.26
N ILE A 144 -15.83 -15.74 -3.91
CA ILE A 144 -15.63 -15.06 -5.19
C ILE A 144 -14.95 -16.04 -6.14
N ALA A 145 -15.57 -16.30 -7.28
CA ALA A 145 -14.98 -17.09 -8.36
C ALA A 145 -14.41 -16.16 -9.44
N ILE A 146 -13.19 -16.45 -9.89
CA ILE A 146 -12.54 -15.74 -10.98
C ILE A 146 -12.42 -16.71 -12.16
N GLU A 147 -13.14 -16.43 -13.24
CA GLU A 147 -13.13 -17.23 -14.46
C GLU A 147 -12.55 -16.45 -15.64
N GLY A 148 -12.05 -17.18 -16.63
CA GLY A 148 -11.49 -16.61 -17.85
C GLY A 148 -10.63 -17.61 -18.61
N ASN A 149 -10.21 -17.26 -19.82
CA ASN A 149 -9.40 -18.11 -20.68
C ASN A 149 -7.98 -18.38 -20.10
N ILE A 150 -7.33 -19.39 -20.63
CA ILE A 150 -5.94 -19.70 -20.32
C ILE A 150 -5.07 -18.46 -20.61
N GLY A 151 -4.21 -18.11 -19.69
CA GLY A 151 -3.31 -16.95 -19.83
C GLY A 151 -3.96 -15.57 -19.56
N SER A 152 -5.25 -15.49 -19.15
CA SER A 152 -5.94 -14.23 -18.88
C SER A 152 -5.56 -13.56 -17.55
N GLY A 153 -4.66 -14.13 -16.76
CA GLY A 153 -4.20 -13.56 -15.50
C GLY A 153 -5.07 -13.89 -14.29
N LYS A 154 -5.97 -14.87 -14.36
CA LYS A 154 -6.84 -15.29 -13.25
C LYS A 154 -6.09 -15.54 -11.94
N THR A 155 -5.07 -16.36 -12.00
CA THR A 155 -4.23 -16.72 -10.84
C THR A 155 -3.59 -15.49 -10.21
N THR A 156 -3.03 -14.60 -11.03
CA THR A 156 -2.42 -13.36 -10.56
C THR A 156 -3.44 -12.46 -9.86
N LEU A 157 -4.64 -12.32 -10.44
CA LEU A 157 -5.71 -11.52 -9.86
C LEU A 157 -6.23 -12.13 -8.55
N ALA A 158 -6.47 -13.46 -8.53
CA ALA A 158 -6.92 -14.16 -7.32
C ALA A 158 -5.91 -14.03 -6.17
N THR A 159 -4.62 -14.24 -6.48
CA THR A 159 -3.54 -14.08 -5.48
C THR A 159 -3.51 -12.65 -4.93
N LYS A 160 -3.60 -11.66 -5.82
CA LYS A 160 -3.59 -10.26 -5.40
C LYS A 160 -4.81 -9.89 -4.53
N ILE A 161 -6.00 -10.35 -4.86
CA ILE A 161 -7.20 -10.14 -4.04
C ILE A 161 -7.02 -10.83 -2.67
N ALA A 162 -6.49 -12.06 -2.64
CA ALA A 162 -6.28 -12.78 -1.39
C ALA A 162 -5.28 -12.07 -0.47
N GLU A 163 -4.22 -11.49 -1.03
CA GLU A 163 -3.21 -10.72 -0.29
C GLU A 163 -3.74 -9.37 0.19
N ASP A 164 -4.35 -8.59 -0.72
CA ASP A 164 -4.79 -7.22 -0.44
C ASP A 164 -5.98 -7.18 0.54
N PHE A 165 -6.85 -8.21 0.53
CA PHE A 165 -8.10 -8.24 1.30
C PHE A 165 -8.19 -9.40 2.30
N ASN A 166 -7.08 -10.01 2.66
CA ASN A 166 -7.02 -11.12 3.63
C ASN A 166 -7.98 -12.27 3.34
N ALA A 167 -8.12 -12.67 2.07
CA ALA A 167 -8.96 -13.79 1.67
C ALA A 167 -8.22 -15.13 1.71
N LYS A 168 -8.96 -16.23 1.80
CA LYS A 168 -8.44 -17.58 1.59
C LYS A 168 -8.36 -17.85 0.09
N LEU A 169 -7.15 -18.10 -0.42
CA LEU A 169 -6.91 -18.40 -1.83
C LEU A 169 -7.12 -19.89 -2.10
N ILE A 170 -7.96 -20.19 -3.10
CA ILE A 170 -8.15 -21.55 -3.62
C ILE A 170 -7.80 -21.53 -5.12
N LEU A 171 -6.70 -22.19 -5.48
CA LEU A 171 -6.28 -22.32 -6.87
C LEU A 171 -6.67 -23.70 -7.42
N GLU A 172 -6.98 -23.75 -8.71
CA GLU A 172 -7.21 -25.01 -9.41
C GLU A 172 -5.94 -25.88 -9.40
N GLN A 173 -6.10 -27.16 -9.13
CA GLN A 173 -5.03 -28.16 -9.18
C GLN A 173 -5.17 -28.97 -10.46
N PHE A 174 -4.25 -28.78 -11.39
CA PHE A 174 -4.28 -29.46 -12.69
C PHE A 174 -3.27 -30.62 -12.82
N SER A 175 -2.41 -30.80 -11.81
CA SER A 175 -1.14 -31.49 -12.01
C SER A 175 -1.22 -33.01 -12.29
N ASP A 176 -2.30 -33.68 -11.90
CA ASP A 176 -2.32 -35.15 -11.93
C ASP A 176 -3.57 -35.76 -12.60
N ASN A 177 -4.20 -35.02 -13.52
CA ASN A 177 -5.40 -35.52 -14.18
C ASN A 177 -5.04 -36.60 -15.21
N PRO A 178 -5.49 -37.87 -15.03
CA PRO A 178 -5.09 -39.00 -15.90
C PRO A 178 -5.69 -38.91 -17.30
N PHE A 179 -6.67 -38.04 -17.53
CA PHE A 179 -7.31 -37.84 -18.83
C PHE A 179 -6.65 -36.75 -19.65
N LEU A 180 -5.85 -35.89 -19.06
CA LEU A 180 -5.21 -34.77 -19.75
C LEU A 180 -4.29 -35.23 -20.90
N PRO A 181 -3.39 -36.23 -20.74
CA PRO A 181 -2.60 -36.73 -21.84
C PRO A 181 -3.45 -37.37 -22.97
N LYS A 182 -4.49 -38.13 -22.60
CA LYS A 182 -5.41 -38.75 -23.55
C LYS A 182 -6.22 -37.74 -24.35
N PHE A 183 -6.57 -36.63 -23.72
CA PHE A 183 -7.26 -35.52 -24.39
C PHE A 183 -6.38 -34.90 -25.49
N TYR A 184 -5.09 -34.70 -25.24
CA TYR A 184 -4.19 -34.19 -26.28
C TYR A 184 -4.00 -35.15 -27.46
N GLU A 185 -4.13 -36.44 -27.23
CA GLU A 185 -4.09 -37.46 -28.29
C GLU A 185 -5.39 -37.51 -29.12
N ASN A 186 -6.55 -37.42 -28.43
CA ASN A 186 -7.87 -37.47 -29.07
C ASN A 186 -8.91 -36.59 -28.36
N PRO A 187 -8.94 -35.26 -28.66
CA PRO A 187 -9.85 -34.31 -28.03
C PRO A 187 -11.33 -34.64 -28.16
N LYS A 188 -11.74 -35.19 -29.31
CA LYS A 188 -13.15 -35.54 -29.58
C LYS A 188 -13.65 -36.68 -28.69
N GLN A 189 -12.80 -37.64 -28.39
CA GLN A 189 -13.15 -38.79 -27.57
C GLN A 189 -13.08 -38.49 -26.05
N TYR A 190 -12.08 -37.73 -25.62
CA TYR A 190 -11.79 -37.56 -24.20
C TYR A 190 -12.21 -36.20 -23.65
N GLY A 191 -12.68 -35.25 -24.45
CA GLY A 191 -13.04 -33.90 -24.03
C GLY A 191 -14.07 -33.89 -22.88
N PHE A 192 -15.20 -34.61 -23.10
CA PHE A 192 -16.25 -34.70 -22.08
C PHE A 192 -15.72 -35.36 -20.76
N THR A 193 -14.96 -36.44 -20.89
CA THR A 193 -14.41 -37.17 -19.73
C THR A 193 -13.45 -36.29 -18.95
N LEU A 194 -12.61 -35.52 -19.63
CA LEU A 194 -11.68 -34.59 -19.02
C LEU A 194 -12.42 -33.46 -18.26
N GLU A 195 -13.43 -32.86 -18.88
CA GLU A 195 -14.23 -31.80 -18.24
C GLU A 195 -14.97 -32.33 -17.00
N MET A 196 -15.54 -33.53 -17.06
CA MET A 196 -16.21 -34.16 -15.93
C MET A 196 -15.23 -34.49 -14.79
N SER A 197 -14.01 -34.90 -15.14
CA SER A 197 -12.95 -35.16 -14.15
C SER A 197 -12.56 -33.87 -13.42
N PHE A 198 -12.32 -32.77 -14.15
CA PHE A 198 -12.04 -31.46 -13.55
C PHE A 198 -13.20 -30.95 -12.70
N LEU A 199 -14.43 -31.11 -13.14
CA LEU A 199 -15.61 -30.72 -12.36
C LEU A 199 -15.69 -31.48 -11.03
N THR A 200 -15.41 -32.79 -11.07
CA THR A 200 -15.42 -33.64 -9.88
C THR A 200 -14.32 -33.28 -8.90
N GLU A 201 -13.10 -33.08 -9.39
CA GLU A 201 -11.96 -32.66 -8.57
C GLU A 201 -12.21 -31.28 -7.93
N ARG A 202 -12.74 -30.31 -8.71
CA ARG A 202 -13.10 -28.98 -8.23
C ARG A 202 -14.19 -29.04 -7.15
N TYR A 203 -15.21 -29.86 -7.35
CA TYR A 203 -16.27 -30.07 -6.37
C TYR A 203 -15.71 -30.63 -5.06
N GLN A 204 -14.86 -31.64 -5.12
CA GLN A 204 -14.21 -32.21 -3.93
C GLN A 204 -13.33 -31.19 -3.22
N GLN A 205 -12.47 -30.49 -3.94
CA GLN A 205 -11.60 -29.44 -3.42
C GLN A 205 -12.41 -28.33 -2.74
N MET A 206 -13.46 -27.85 -3.37
CA MET A 206 -14.33 -26.83 -2.79
C MET A 206 -15.01 -27.34 -1.52
N ARG A 207 -15.54 -28.57 -1.53
CA ARG A 207 -16.21 -29.15 -0.38
C ARG A 207 -15.27 -29.28 0.81
N GLU A 208 -14.03 -29.69 0.60
CA GLU A 208 -13.03 -29.84 1.65
C GLU A 208 -12.55 -28.48 2.16
N GLN A 209 -12.23 -27.58 1.27
CA GLN A 209 -11.63 -26.28 1.64
C GLN A 209 -12.64 -25.27 2.15
N LEU A 210 -13.90 -25.29 1.68
CA LEU A 210 -14.97 -24.45 2.22
C LEU A 210 -15.49 -24.96 3.57
N ALA A 211 -15.41 -26.26 3.83
CA ALA A 211 -15.76 -26.83 5.13
C ALA A 211 -14.73 -26.46 6.22
N GLN A 212 -13.50 -26.17 5.84
CA GLN A 212 -12.46 -25.66 6.73
C GLN A 212 -12.61 -24.15 6.89
N THR A 213 -13.44 -23.73 7.84
CA THR A 213 -13.60 -22.32 8.19
C THR A 213 -12.29 -21.79 8.75
N ASP A 214 -11.62 -20.93 8.00
CA ASP A 214 -10.48 -20.19 8.51
C ASP A 214 -11.02 -18.97 9.28
N LEU A 215 -10.90 -19.01 10.61
CA LEU A 215 -11.41 -17.95 11.51
C LEU A 215 -10.70 -16.60 11.30
N PHE A 216 -9.59 -16.58 10.56
CA PHE A 216 -8.78 -15.39 10.32
C PHE A 216 -8.95 -14.80 8.91
N LYS A 217 -9.74 -15.45 8.05
CA LYS A 217 -9.98 -15.01 6.67
C LYS A 217 -11.39 -14.48 6.49
N GLU A 218 -11.53 -13.36 5.80
CA GLU A 218 -12.81 -12.68 5.64
C GLU A 218 -13.72 -13.36 4.61
N PHE A 219 -13.12 -13.91 3.53
CA PHE A 219 -13.83 -14.62 2.46
C PHE A 219 -12.88 -15.55 1.71
N VAL A 220 -13.39 -16.26 0.71
CA VAL A 220 -12.64 -17.17 -0.16
C VAL A 220 -12.59 -16.62 -1.59
N VAL A 221 -11.44 -16.69 -2.26
CA VAL A 221 -11.24 -16.35 -3.66
C VAL A 221 -10.48 -17.45 -4.39
#